data_d5d938a32c98cd80fd6102f3acede7c1
#
_entry.id   d5d938a32c98cd80fd6102f3acede7c1
#
_cell.length_a   1.000
_cell.length_b   1.000
_cell.length_c   1.000
_cell.angle_alpha   90.00
_cell.angle_beta   90.00
_cell.angle_gamma   90.00
#
_symmetry.space_group_name_H-M   'P 1'
#
loop_
_entity.id
_entity.type
_entity.pdbx_description
1 polymer ?
#
loop_
_entity_poly.entity_id
_entity_poly.type
_entity_poly.pdbx_seq_one_letter_code
_entity_poly.pdbx_strand_id
1 'polypeptide(L)'
;MFKTLYARIAIYSITVILFSALISFVLTNVYYHYNLKASDDAKIMKTLKEARQYEQSAKPTHIQQYFKHLGQMNYQIMTIDQKGHKTFYGEPFREDTLSQNAINNVLNNQDYHGIKDKPFALFVTGFFDNVTDNTVGINFKTKDGSIAVFMRPDIGETFSEFRTFLAVLLMLLLFISISLVIASTYSIIRPVKKLKLATERLIDGDFETPIKQTRKDEIGTLQYHFNKMRESLGQVDPNEAAFVQNVSHEIKTPLTHIHHLLSELQQTSDKTLRQQYINDIYTITTQLSGLTTELLLLSELDNHQHLLFDDKIQVNQLIKDIIRHEQFAADEKSLIILAD
;
A
#
# COMPACT_ATOMS: atom_id res chain seq x y z
N MET A 1 -20.93 -15.84 -2.86
CA MET A 1 -20.23 -14.66 -2.39
C MET A 1 -19.69 -13.95 -3.62
N PHE A 2 -18.85 -13.01 -3.72
CA PHE A 2 -18.57 -12.19 -4.92
C PHE A 2 -18.22 -12.98 -6.19
N LYS A 3 -19.17 -13.03 -7.16
CA LYS A 3 -19.05 -13.87 -8.37
C LYS A 3 -18.29 -13.19 -9.53
N THR A 4 -17.97 -11.90 -9.43
CA THR A 4 -17.33 -11.15 -10.50
C THR A 4 -15.86 -10.84 -10.20
N LEU A 5 -15.01 -10.94 -11.21
CA LEU A 5 -13.59 -10.57 -11.13
C LEU A 5 -13.40 -9.12 -10.63
N TYR A 6 -14.26 -8.21 -11.08
CA TYR A 6 -14.30 -6.82 -10.62
C TYR A 6 -14.39 -6.70 -9.10
N ALA A 7 -15.40 -7.37 -8.49
CA ALA A 7 -15.62 -7.31 -7.06
C ALA A 7 -14.42 -7.89 -6.28
N ARG A 8 -13.81 -8.98 -6.79
CA ARG A 8 -12.64 -9.58 -6.14
C ARG A 8 -11.44 -8.63 -6.14
N ILE A 9 -11.06 -8.06 -7.30
CA ILE A 9 -9.92 -7.13 -7.40
C ILE A 9 -10.15 -5.90 -6.51
N ALA A 10 -11.34 -5.30 -6.56
CA ALA A 10 -11.67 -4.14 -5.73
C ALA A 10 -11.52 -4.45 -4.24
N ILE A 11 -12.07 -5.58 -3.79
CA ILE A 11 -12.02 -5.99 -2.38
C ILE A 11 -10.59 -6.26 -1.94
N TYR A 12 -9.80 -7.01 -2.72
CA TYR A 12 -8.41 -7.27 -2.36
C TYR A 12 -7.58 -5.99 -2.29
N SER A 13 -7.74 -5.08 -3.25
CA SER A 13 -7.03 -3.80 -3.20
C SER A 13 -7.44 -2.95 -1.99
N ILE A 14 -8.73 -2.91 -1.66
CA ILE A 14 -9.22 -2.23 -0.45
C ILE A 14 -8.64 -2.90 0.81
N THR A 15 -8.64 -4.24 0.87
CA THR A 15 -8.06 -4.99 1.99
C THR A 15 -6.57 -4.67 2.16
N VAL A 16 -5.81 -4.60 1.07
CA VAL A 16 -4.39 -4.22 1.10
C VAL A 16 -4.20 -2.80 1.64
N ILE A 17 -5.04 -1.84 1.24
CA ILE A 17 -4.98 -0.46 1.76
C ILE A 17 -5.25 -0.45 3.26
N LEU A 18 -6.30 -1.11 3.73
CA LEU A 18 -6.66 -1.16 5.15
C LEU A 18 -5.58 -1.86 5.98
N PHE A 19 -5.04 -2.97 5.48
CA PHE A 19 -3.96 -3.71 6.14
C PHE A 19 -2.66 -2.90 6.20
N SER A 20 -2.32 -2.20 5.11
CA SER A 20 -1.18 -1.28 5.07
C SER A 20 -1.33 -0.13 6.06
N ALA A 21 -2.54 0.44 6.19
CA ALA A 21 -2.82 1.47 7.18
C ALA A 21 -2.66 0.94 8.61
N LEU A 22 -3.13 -0.27 8.89
CA LEU A 22 -2.96 -0.92 10.19
C LEU A 22 -1.49 -1.16 10.52
N ILE A 23 -0.71 -1.70 9.58
CA ILE A 23 0.73 -1.92 9.76
C ILE A 23 1.45 -0.58 9.99
N SER A 24 1.14 0.45 9.21
CA SER A 24 1.72 1.78 9.37
C SER A 24 1.43 2.36 10.76
N PHE A 25 0.22 2.20 11.26
CA PHE A 25 -0.16 2.60 12.61
C PHE A 25 0.69 1.88 13.68
N VAL A 26 0.82 0.56 13.57
CA VAL A 26 1.63 -0.24 14.51
C VAL A 26 3.11 0.17 14.46
N LEU A 27 3.69 0.31 13.26
CA LEU A 27 5.08 0.73 13.10
C LEU A 27 5.33 2.13 13.65
N THR A 28 4.41 3.07 13.44
CA THR A 28 4.49 4.44 13.98
C THR A 28 4.44 4.40 15.52
N ASN A 29 3.60 3.56 16.10
CA ASN A 29 3.52 3.38 17.56
C ASN A 29 4.81 2.79 18.14
N VAL A 30 5.40 1.80 17.46
CA VAL A 30 6.71 1.25 17.81
C VAL A 30 7.79 2.34 17.72
N TYR A 31 7.82 3.12 16.63
CA TYR A 31 8.77 4.21 16.45
C TYR A 31 8.65 5.28 17.56
N TYR A 32 7.43 5.68 17.92
CA TYR A 32 7.17 6.58 19.04
C TYR A 32 7.76 6.02 20.34
N HIS A 33 7.46 4.76 20.65
CA HIS A 33 7.91 4.13 21.89
C HIS A 33 9.43 4.11 22.02
N TYR A 34 10.16 3.77 20.98
CA TYR A 34 11.63 3.64 21.07
C TYR A 34 12.39 4.97 20.87
N ASN A 35 11.85 5.93 20.12
CA ASN A 35 12.58 7.13 19.71
C ASN A 35 12.04 8.43 20.33
N LEU A 36 10.74 8.63 20.37
CA LEU A 36 10.15 9.92 20.74
C LEU A 36 9.81 10.03 22.23
N LYS A 37 9.41 8.95 22.86
CA LYS A 37 8.95 8.88 24.24
C LYS A 37 9.97 9.42 25.24
N ALA A 38 11.24 9.02 25.11
CA ALA A 38 12.32 9.51 25.98
C ALA A 38 12.61 11.01 25.75
N SER A 39 12.47 11.49 24.51
CA SER A 39 12.63 12.92 24.20
C SER A 39 11.52 13.77 24.79
N ASP A 40 10.28 13.27 24.74
CA ASP A 40 9.14 13.97 25.31
C ASP A 40 9.21 14.03 26.84
N ASP A 41 9.55 12.92 27.49
CA ASP A 41 9.84 12.87 28.93
C ASP A 41 10.90 13.92 29.34
N ALA A 42 12.00 13.96 28.59
CA ALA A 42 13.11 14.90 28.91
C ALA A 42 12.69 16.38 28.75
N LYS A 43 11.86 16.70 27.72
CA LYS A 43 11.35 18.07 27.51
C LYS A 43 10.46 18.51 28.68
N ILE A 44 9.51 17.66 29.07
CA ILE A 44 8.55 17.96 30.14
C ILE A 44 9.29 18.03 31.48
N MET A 45 10.23 17.11 31.73
CA MET A 45 11.08 17.11 32.88
C MET A 45 11.90 18.42 33.00
N LYS A 46 12.46 18.90 31.88
CA LYS A 46 13.15 20.18 31.80
C LYS A 46 12.25 21.35 32.22
N THR A 47 11.05 21.41 31.63
CA THR A 47 10.04 22.44 31.96
C THR A 47 9.70 22.42 33.46
N LEU A 48 9.51 21.23 34.02
CA LEU A 48 9.15 21.08 35.42
C LEU A 48 10.34 21.47 36.36
N LYS A 49 11.58 21.18 35.96
CA LYS A 49 12.79 21.62 36.68
C LYS A 49 12.99 23.15 36.62
N GLU A 50 12.73 23.75 35.45
CA GLU A 50 12.75 25.20 35.29
C GLU A 50 11.68 25.88 36.17
N ALA A 51 10.46 25.29 36.22
CA ALA A 51 9.42 25.74 37.13
C ALA A 51 9.84 25.72 38.59
N ARG A 52 10.56 24.67 39.03
CA ARG A 52 11.12 24.57 40.40
C ARG A 52 12.20 25.63 40.65
N GLN A 53 13.07 25.89 39.68
CA GLN A 53 14.11 26.94 39.85
C GLN A 53 13.50 28.33 39.94
N TYR A 54 12.48 28.60 39.11
CA TYR A 54 11.76 29.87 39.16
C TYR A 54 11.11 30.10 40.54
N GLU A 55 10.44 29.09 41.06
CA GLU A 55 9.81 29.16 42.37
C GLU A 55 10.84 29.39 43.49
N GLN A 56 12.01 28.76 43.41
CA GLN A 56 13.10 28.94 44.41
C GLN A 56 13.73 30.34 44.35
N SER A 57 13.75 30.98 43.20
CA SER A 57 14.32 32.32 42.98
C SER A 57 13.34 33.46 43.22
N ALA A 58 12.06 33.25 42.93
CA ALA A 58 10.97 34.18 43.24
C ALA A 58 10.49 33.93 44.67
N LYS A 59 10.34 34.97 45.51
CA LYS A 59 9.84 34.81 46.90
C LYS A 59 8.63 33.86 46.93
N PRO A 60 8.65 32.76 47.72
CA PRO A 60 7.70 31.64 47.60
C PRO A 60 6.33 31.97 48.17
N THR A 61 5.61 32.89 47.57
CA THR A 61 4.31 33.32 48.13
C THR A 61 3.10 32.71 47.41
N HIS A 62 3.26 32.10 46.21
CA HIS A 62 2.11 31.73 45.40
C HIS A 62 2.34 30.51 44.47
N ILE A 63 2.94 29.44 44.97
CA ILE A 63 3.17 28.21 44.16
C ILE A 63 1.88 27.65 43.56
N GLN A 64 0.78 27.73 44.28
CA GLN A 64 -0.54 27.28 43.76
C GLN A 64 -1.02 28.15 42.60
N GLN A 65 -0.78 29.46 42.65
CA GLN A 65 -1.09 30.34 41.50
C GLN A 65 -0.23 29.99 40.27
N TYR A 66 1.04 29.66 40.51
CA TYR A 66 1.94 29.25 39.45
C TYR A 66 1.49 27.96 38.80
N PHE A 67 1.10 26.93 39.54
CA PHE A 67 0.52 25.71 38.98
C PHE A 67 -0.82 25.94 38.25
N LYS A 68 -1.63 26.88 38.78
CA LYS A 68 -2.85 27.29 38.08
C LYS A 68 -2.54 27.93 36.73
N HIS A 69 -1.51 28.76 36.64
CA HIS A 69 -1.07 29.35 35.37
C HIS A 69 -0.53 28.28 34.40
N LEU A 70 0.29 27.34 34.88
CA LEU A 70 0.75 26.24 34.06
C LEU A 70 -0.44 25.39 33.55
N GLY A 71 -1.45 25.16 34.40
CA GLY A 71 -2.69 24.50 33.98
C GLY A 71 -3.42 25.28 32.87
N GLN A 72 -3.45 26.62 32.94
CA GLN A 72 -4.02 27.46 31.87
C GLN A 72 -3.15 27.49 30.59
N MET A 73 -1.87 27.08 30.68
CA MET A 73 -0.95 26.92 29.56
C MET A 73 -0.93 25.50 28.99
N ASN A 74 -2.05 24.78 29.14
CA ASN A 74 -2.25 23.44 28.64
C ASN A 74 -1.31 22.38 29.24
N TYR A 75 -1.05 22.47 30.56
CA TYR A 75 -0.44 21.39 31.34
C TYR A 75 -1.45 20.78 32.31
N GLN A 76 -1.43 19.48 32.43
CA GLN A 76 -2.14 18.75 33.49
C GLN A 76 -1.16 18.50 34.63
N ILE A 77 -1.50 18.98 35.82
CA ILE A 77 -0.62 18.91 37.00
C ILE A 77 -1.41 18.28 38.14
N MET A 78 -0.78 17.31 38.78
CA MET A 78 -1.24 16.78 40.08
C MET A 78 -0.18 17.04 41.10
N THR A 79 -0.55 17.63 42.24
CA THR A 79 0.32 17.81 43.38
C THR A 79 -0.15 16.97 44.55
N ILE A 80 0.78 16.40 45.33
CA ILE A 80 0.45 15.55 46.46
C ILE A 80 1.33 16.02 47.60
N ASP A 81 0.72 16.40 48.76
CA ASP A 81 1.43 16.78 49.95
C ASP A 81 1.89 15.55 50.78
N GLN A 82 2.64 15.78 51.85
CA GLN A 82 3.10 14.72 52.77
C GLN A 82 1.96 14.00 53.50
N LYS A 83 0.76 14.59 53.54
CA LYS A 83 -0.46 13.98 54.13
C LYS A 83 -1.25 13.18 53.14
N GLY A 84 -0.83 13.17 51.87
CA GLY A 84 -1.51 12.44 50.79
C GLY A 84 -2.67 13.20 50.14
N HIS A 85 -2.87 14.50 50.46
CA HIS A 85 -3.89 15.31 49.77
C HIS A 85 -3.49 15.61 48.35
N LYS A 86 -4.36 15.27 47.41
CA LYS A 86 -4.16 15.49 45.99
C LYS A 86 -4.85 16.79 45.53
N THR A 87 -4.15 17.60 44.77
CA THR A 87 -4.71 18.80 44.12
C THR A 87 -4.38 18.76 42.65
N PHE A 88 -5.36 19.07 41.81
CA PHE A 88 -5.24 19.03 40.36
C PHE A 88 -5.33 20.45 39.78
N TYR A 89 -4.53 20.72 38.73
CA TYR A 89 -4.54 21.97 37.99
C TYR A 89 -4.51 21.66 36.48
N GLY A 90 -5.22 22.46 35.70
CA GLY A 90 -5.48 22.22 34.28
C GLY A 90 -6.65 21.26 34.10
N GLU A 91 -6.72 20.64 32.93
CA GLU A 91 -7.77 19.66 32.62
C GLU A 91 -7.65 18.39 33.46
N PRO A 92 -8.75 17.71 33.79
CA PRO A 92 -8.71 16.54 34.65
C PRO A 92 -8.02 15.36 33.98
N PHE A 93 -7.31 14.56 34.77
CA PHE A 93 -6.87 13.23 34.35
C PHE A 93 -8.07 12.30 34.21
N ARG A 94 -8.02 11.42 33.19
CA ARG A 94 -9.07 10.41 32.98
C ARG A 94 -9.11 9.39 34.10
N GLU A 95 -7.96 8.96 34.57
CA GLU A 95 -7.82 7.96 35.63
C GLU A 95 -6.60 8.27 36.50
N ASP A 96 -6.73 8.00 37.80
CA ASP A 96 -5.62 8.10 38.76
C ASP A 96 -5.02 6.69 38.97
N THR A 97 -3.99 6.41 38.21
CA THR A 97 -3.28 5.12 38.20
C THR A 97 -1.92 5.16 38.91
N LEU A 98 -1.56 6.31 39.48
CA LEU A 98 -0.24 6.49 40.09
C LEU A 98 -0.08 5.65 41.36
N SER A 99 1.00 4.86 41.43
CA SER A 99 1.29 4.02 42.57
C SER A 99 1.79 4.81 43.75
N GLN A 100 1.48 4.35 44.99
CA GLN A 100 1.98 4.99 46.24
C GLN A 100 3.52 4.98 46.32
N ASN A 101 4.15 3.95 45.74
CA ASN A 101 5.62 3.89 45.68
C ASN A 101 6.21 5.02 44.83
N ALA A 102 5.60 5.34 43.69
CA ALA A 102 6.03 6.46 42.85
C ALA A 102 5.89 7.80 43.56
N ILE A 103 4.79 8.00 44.30
CA ILE A 103 4.59 9.20 45.11
C ILE A 103 5.68 9.33 46.19
N ASN A 104 5.92 8.26 46.96
CA ASN A 104 6.93 8.24 48.00
C ASN A 104 8.34 8.48 47.45
N ASN A 105 8.68 7.91 46.29
CA ASN A 105 9.98 8.14 45.66
C ASN A 105 10.19 9.62 45.29
N VAL A 106 9.14 10.26 44.74
CA VAL A 106 9.19 11.68 44.38
C VAL A 106 9.33 12.55 45.63
N LEU A 107 8.58 12.28 46.70
CA LEU A 107 8.71 12.98 47.99
C LEU A 107 10.12 12.83 48.58
N ASN A 108 10.79 11.71 48.30
CA ASN A 108 12.18 11.44 48.68
C ASN A 108 13.24 12.00 47.71
N ASN A 109 12.89 12.97 46.86
CA ASN A 109 13.76 13.62 45.88
C ASN A 109 14.20 12.69 44.69
N GLN A 110 13.52 11.64 44.41
CA GLN A 110 13.76 10.85 43.17
C GLN A 110 12.89 11.40 42.03
N ASP A 111 13.51 11.66 40.89
CA ASP A 111 12.76 12.08 39.71
C ASP A 111 11.91 10.90 39.20
N TYR A 112 10.66 11.16 38.80
CA TYR A 112 9.76 10.17 38.23
C TYR A 112 9.62 10.37 36.73
N HIS A 113 9.81 9.29 35.95
CA HIS A 113 9.87 9.28 34.52
C HIS A 113 8.73 8.39 33.92
N GLY A 114 7.50 8.59 34.36
CA GLY A 114 6.37 7.74 33.98
C GLY A 114 6.09 7.73 32.48
N ILE A 115 6.35 8.84 31.78
CA ILE A 115 6.22 8.90 30.33
C ILE A 115 7.23 7.96 29.66
N LYS A 116 8.49 8.04 30.06
CA LYS A 116 9.58 7.22 29.52
C LYS A 116 9.41 5.74 29.88
N ASP A 117 9.04 5.46 31.12
CA ASP A 117 9.04 4.10 31.69
C ASP A 117 7.73 3.35 31.42
N LYS A 118 6.70 4.00 30.84
CA LYS A 118 5.43 3.36 30.51
C LYS A 118 5.63 2.17 29.57
N PRO A 119 5.07 0.98 29.88
CA PRO A 119 5.23 -0.21 29.05
C PRO A 119 4.64 -0.02 27.65
N PHE A 120 5.17 -0.74 26.67
CA PHE A 120 4.66 -0.74 25.32
C PHE A 120 3.26 -1.37 25.25
N ALA A 121 2.35 -0.70 24.59
CA ALA A 121 1.02 -1.24 24.27
C ALA A 121 0.77 -1.12 22.76
N LEU A 122 0.37 -2.20 22.13
CA LEU A 122 0.30 -2.32 20.65
C LEU A 122 -0.69 -1.32 20.01
N PHE A 123 -1.79 -1.05 20.67
CA PHE A 123 -2.89 -0.23 20.14
C PHE A 123 -3.12 1.07 20.93
N VAL A 124 -2.39 1.29 22.02
CA VAL A 124 -2.51 2.50 22.86
C VAL A 124 -1.24 3.30 22.67
N THR A 125 -1.34 4.43 21.98
CA THR A 125 -0.24 5.38 21.92
C THR A 125 -0.09 6.00 23.31
N GLY A 126 1.01 5.69 24.01
CA GLY A 126 1.32 6.30 25.31
C GLY A 126 1.28 7.83 25.27
N PHE A 127 1.47 8.43 24.11
CA PHE A 127 1.34 9.86 23.89
C PHE A 127 -0.05 10.42 24.25
N PHE A 128 -1.13 9.70 23.91
CA PHE A 128 -2.52 10.15 24.16
C PHE A 128 -3.13 9.61 25.45
N ASP A 129 -2.39 8.79 26.21
CA ASP A 129 -2.95 8.18 27.40
C ASP A 129 -2.98 9.16 28.58
N ASN A 130 -4.16 9.70 28.87
CA ASN A 130 -4.41 10.73 29.88
C ASN A 130 -4.62 10.10 31.26
N VAL A 131 -3.55 9.57 31.84
CA VAL A 131 -3.55 8.96 33.18
C VAL A 131 -2.40 9.50 34.02
N THR A 132 -2.53 9.46 35.34
CA THR A 132 -1.56 10.08 36.27
C THR A 132 -0.20 9.39 36.28
N ASP A 133 -0.11 8.09 35.95
CA ASP A 133 1.18 7.39 35.83
C ASP A 133 1.96 7.79 34.57
N ASN A 134 1.30 8.41 33.58
CA ASN A 134 1.91 8.90 32.34
C ASN A 134 2.35 10.37 32.47
N THR A 135 3.07 10.68 33.51
CA THR A 135 3.57 12.02 33.88
C THR A 135 5.06 11.99 34.17
N VAL A 136 5.70 13.14 34.21
CA VAL A 136 7.00 13.31 34.91
C VAL A 136 6.75 13.89 36.28
N GLY A 137 7.58 13.54 37.28
CA GLY A 137 7.38 14.00 38.64
C GLY A 137 8.67 14.40 39.33
N ILE A 138 8.63 15.50 40.09
CA ILE A 138 9.72 15.94 40.94
C ILE A 138 9.20 16.51 42.28
N ASN A 139 10.09 16.59 43.26
CA ASN A 139 9.78 17.18 44.55
C ASN A 139 9.97 18.72 44.53
N PHE A 140 8.99 19.43 45.08
CA PHE A 140 9.08 20.86 45.38
C PHE A 140 9.13 21.05 46.90
N LYS A 141 10.08 21.88 47.38
CA LYS A 141 10.18 22.26 48.78
C LYS A 141 9.41 23.56 49.01
N THR A 142 8.33 23.48 49.75
CA THR A 142 7.51 24.64 50.12
C THR A 142 7.72 25.01 51.59
N LYS A 143 7.15 26.13 52.03
CA LYS A 143 7.18 26.53 53.46
C LYS A 143 6.47 25.53 54.38
N ASP A 144 5.45 24.85 53.83
CA ASP A 144 4.62 23.91 54.57
C ASP A 144 5.10 22.45 54.46
N GLY A 145 6.27 22.22 53.84
CA GLY A 145 6.86 20.90 53.63
C GLY A 145 7.17 20.57 52.20
N SER A 146 7.41 19.31 51.91
CA SER A 146 7.64 18.79 50.53
C SER A 146 6.32 18.40 49.85
N ILE A 147 6.21 18.75 48.58
CA ILE A 147 5.11 18.31 47.74
C ILE A 147 5.67 17.59 46.52
N ALA A 148 5.08 16.46 46.17
CA ALA A 148 5.33 15.78 44.93
C ALA A 148 4.47 16.42 43.82
N VAL A 149 5.10 16.83 42.73
CA VAL A 149 4.45 17.47 41.60
C VAL A 149 4.62 16.59 40.39
N PHE A 150 3.51 16.15 39.81
CA PHE A 150 3.44 15.32 38.59
C PHE A 150 2.85 16.17 37.50
N MET A 151 3.49 16.19 36.32
CA MET A 151 3.08 17.04 35.21
C MET A 151 3.17 16.30 33.86
N ARG A 152 2.22 16.60 32.99
CA ARG A 152 2.26 16.28 31.58
C ARG A 152 1.63 17.42 30.77
N PRO A 153 1.86 17.51 29.44
CA PRO A 153 1.10 18.42 28.60
C PRO A 153 -0.33 17.90 28.45
N ASP A 154 -1.30 18.81 28.39
CA ASP A 154 -2.63 18.49 27.93
C ASP A 154 -2.65 18.36 26.41
N ILE A 155 -2.52 17.13 25.97
CA ILE A 155 -2.47 16.79 24.54
C ILE A 155 -3.86 16.95 23.92
N GLY A 156 -4.94 16.78 24.70
CA GLY A 156 -6.31 16.92 24.22
C GLY A 156 -6.56 18.30 23.65
N GLU A 157 -6.24 19.35 24.40
CA GLU A 157 -6.41 20.73 23.98
C GLU A 157 -5.30 21.19 23.00
N THR A 158 -4.03 20.92 23.36
CA THR A 158 -2.88 21.39 22.58
C THR A 158 -2.88 20.86 21.12
N PHE A 159 -3.37 19.64 20.92
CA PHE A 159 -3.37 19.00 19.62
C PHE A 159 -4.76 18.71 19.05
N SER A 160 -5.81 19.32 19.60
CA SER A 160 -7.19 19.08 19.14
C SER A 160 -7.39 19.40 17.66
N GLU A 161 -6.87 20.53 17.22
CA GLU A 161 -6.93 20.96 15.82
C GLU A 161 -6.10 20.05 14.91
N PHE A 162 -4.87 19.72 15.36
CA PHE A 162 -3.99 18.82 14.63
C PHE A 162 -4.56 17.40 14.54
N ARG A 163 -5.17 16.89 15.58
CA ARG A 163 -5.88 15.60 15.60
C ARG A 163 -7.03 15.60 14.60
N THR A 164 -7.83 16.69 14.58
CA THR A 164 -8.91 16.86 13.61
C THR A 164 -8.38 16.93 12.19
N PHE A 165 -7.32 17.71 11.97
CA PHE A 165 -6.63 17.78 10.67
C PHE A 165 -6.14 16.41 10.21
N LEU A 166 -5.46 15.65 11.08
CA LEU A 166 -4.98 14.29 10.75
C LEU A 166 -6.15 13.33 10.48
N ALA A 167 -7.22 13.41 11.25
CA ALA A 167 -8.39 12.55 11.05
C ALA A 167 -9.05 12.83 9.68
N VAL A 168 -9.22 14.10 9.32
CA VAL A 168 -9.74 14.51 8.01
C VAL A 168 -8.80 14.08 6.89
N LEU A 169 -7.48 14.30 7.05
CA LEU A 169 -6.47 13.90 6.09
C LEU A 169 -6.52 12.39 5.83
N LEU A 170 -6.53 11.57 6.88
CA LEU A 170 -6.59 10.11 6.76
C LEU A 170 -7.91 9.64 6.12
N MET A 171 -9.03 10.25 6.50
CA MET A 171 -10.33 9.95 5.91
C MET A 171 -10.35 10.25 4.40
N LEU A 172 -9.86 11.43 4.02
CA LEU A 172 -9.76 11.82 2.60
C LEU A 172 -8.80 10.90 1.83
N LEU A 173 -7.66 10.56 2.42
CA LEU A 173 -6.67 9.67 1.82
C LEU A 173 -7.26 8.28 1.56
N LEU A 174 -7.96 7.71 2.53
CA LEU A 174 -8.66 6.43 2.38
C LEU A 174 -9.78 6.52 1.33
N PHE A 175 -10.58 7.57 1.37
CA PHE A 175 -11.67 7.76 0.41
C PHE A 175 -11.16 7.88 -1.03
N ILE A 176 -10.13 8.71 -1.25
CA ILE A 176 -9.50 8.89 -2.55
C ILE A 176 -8.85 7.58 -3.02
N SER A 177 -8.11 6.88 -2.15
CA SER A 177 -7.46 5.62 -2.48
C SER A 177 -8.47 4.55 -2.89
N ILE A 178 -9.54 4.37 -2.14
CA ILE A 178 -10.61 3.42 -2.46
C ILE A 178 -11.28 3.80 -3.79
N SER A 179 -11.59 5.08 -4.00
CA SER A 179 -12.20 5.58 -5.23
C SER A 179 -11.31 5.33 -6.46
N LEU A 180 -10.01 5.58 -6.33
CA LEU A 180 -9.03 5.33 -7.39
C LEU A 180 -8.88 3.82 -7.69
N VAL A 181 -8.90 2.96 -6.67
CA VAL A 181 -8.87 1.50 -6.87
C VAL A 181 -10.09 1.03 -7.64
N ILE A 182 -11.29 1.50 -7.26
CA ILE A 182 -12.53 1.14 -7.96
C ILE A 182 -12.48 1.62 -9.41
N ALA A 183 -12.09 2.87 -9.65
CA ALA A 183 -11.97 3.46 -10.99
C ALA A 183 -10.95 2.71 -11.86
N SER A 184 -9.77 2.41 -11.32
CA SER A 184 -8.71 1.66 -12.00
C SER A 184 -9.15 0.24 -12.34
N THR A 185 -9.74 -0.46 -11.38
CA THR A 185 -10.26 -1.81 -11.57
C THR A 185 -11.33 -1.85 -12.68
N TYR A 186 -12.26 -0.89 -12.68
CA TYR A 186 -13.27 -0.77 -13.72
C TYR A 186 -12.66 -0.48 -15.09
N SER A 187 -11.66 0.41 -15.14
CA SER A 187 -10.96 0.80 -16.37
C SER A 187 -10.23 -0.37 -17.04
N ILE A 188 -9.69 -1.32 -16.28
CA ILE A 188 -8.94 -2.46 -16.79
C ILE A 188 -9.86 -3.64 -17.13
N ILE A 189 -10.75 -4.01 -16.22
CA ILE A 189 -11.54 -5.24 -16.36
C ILE A 189 -12.61 -5.13 -17.45
N ARG A 190 -13.22 -3.96 -17.62
CA ARG A 190 -14.28 -3.78 -18.61
C ARG A 190 -13.82 -4.03 -20.05
N PRO A 191 -12.69 -3.49 -20.51
CA PRO A 191 -12.14 -3.83 -21.83
C PRO A 191 -11.79 -5.30 -22.01
N VAL A 192 -11.16 -5.91 -20.99
CA VAL A 192 -10.81 -7.35 -21.02
C VAL A 192 -12.05 -8.23 -21.12
N LYS A 193 -13.10 -7.91 -20.35
CA LYS A 193 -14.39 -8.63 -20.46
C LYS A 193 -15.02 -8.49 -21.84
N LYS A 194 -14.93 -7.31 -22.46
CA LYS A 194 -15.41 -7.10 -23.83
C LYS A 194 -14.63 -7.96 -24.83
N LEU A 195 -13.31 -8.04 -24.67
CA LEU A 195 -12.47 -8.88 -25.51
C LEU A 195 -12.84 -10.36 -25.37
N LYS A 196 -13.01 -10.85 -24.13
CA LYS A 196 -13.47 -12.23 -23.88
C LYS A 196 -14.80 -12.53 -24.59
N LEU A 197 -15.81 -11.66 -24.45
CA LEU A 197 -17.11 -11.83 -25.08
C LEU A 197 -17.03 -11.78 -26.60
N ALA A 198 -16.12 -10.99 -27.16
CA ALA A 198 -15.89 -10.96 -28.60
C ALA A 198 -15.19 -12.22 -29.09
N THR A 199 -14.26 -12.77 -28.30
CA THR A 199 -13.63 -14.07 -28.62
C THR A 199 -14.67 -15.21 -28.60
N GLU A 200 -15.58 -15.22 -27.63
CA GLU A 200 -16.68 -16.19 -27.57
C GLU A 200 -17.57 -16.09 -28.85
N ARG A 201 -17.94 -14.86 -29.23
CA ARG A 201 -18.70 -14.65 -30.51
C ARG A 201 -17.94 -15.09 -31.73
N LEU A 202 -16.63 -14.85 -31.80
CA LEU A 202 -15.79 -15.30 -32.90
C LEU A 202 -15.78 -16.84 -33.02
N ILE A 203 -15.74 -17.55 -31.88
CA ILE A 203 -15.85 -19.02 -31.82
C ILE A 203 -17.23 -19.49 -32.36
N ASP A 204 -18.28 -18.72 -32.06
CA ASP A 204 -19.66 -19.00 -32.56
C ASP A 204 -19.86 -18.59 -34.03
N GLY A 205 -18.81 -18.12 -34.73
CA GLY A 205 -18.84 -17.77 -36.15
C GLY A 205 -19.26 -16.32 -36.45
N ASP A 206 -19.33 -15.43 -35.48
CA ASP A 206 -19.58 -14.01 -35.72
C ASP A 206 -18.28 -13.28 -36.09
N PHE A 207 -17.98 -13.23 -37.38
CA PHE A 207 -16.84 -12.50 -37.94
C PHE A 207 -17.16 -11.05 -38.32
N GLU A 208 -18.41 -10.60 -38.16
CA GLU A 208 -18.84 -9.27 -38.64
C GLU A 208 -18.73 -8.20 -37.53
N THR A 209 -18.90 -8.56 -36.25
CA THR A 209 -19.03 -7.61 -35.16
C THR A 209 -17.66 -7.15 -34.62
N PRO A 210 -17.18 -5.92 -34.93
CA PRO A 210 -15.89 -5.43 -34.43
C PRO A 210 -15.93 -5.05 -32.97
N ILE A 211 -14.77 -5.12 -32.30
CA ILE A 211 -14.58 -4.49 -31.00
C ILE A 211 -14.18 -3.03 -31.21
N LYS A 212 -14.87 -2.12 -30.51
CA LYS A 212 -14.48 -0.72 -30.51
C LYS A 212 -13.14 -0.56 -29.79
N GLN A 213 -12.11 -0.10 -30.48
CA GLN A 213 -10.84 0.30 -29.89
C GLN A 213 -11.07 1.55 -29.04
N THR A 214 -10.85 1.44 -27.73
CA THR A 214 -11.18 2.50 -26.78
C THR A 214 -9.94 3.10 -26.09
N ARG A 215 -8.75 2.53 -26.34
CA ARG A 215 -7.50 2.87 -25.65
C ARG A 215 -6.33 2.93 -26.63
N LYS A 216 -5.23 3.55 -26.18
CA LYS A 216 -3.95 3.65 -26.91
C LYS A 216 -2.81 2.91 -26.21
N ASP A 217 -3.12 2.13 -25.18
CA ASP A 217 -2.19 1.29 -24.42
C ASP A 217 -2.19 -0.15 -24.97
N GLU A 218 -1.57 -1.07 -24.24
CA GLU A 218 -1.46 -2.50 -24.59
C GLU A 218 -2.83 -3.16 -24.79
N ILE A 219 -3.81 -2.76 -24.00
CA ILE A 219 -5.20 -3.24 -24.19
C ILE A 219 -5.79 -2.72 -25.51
N GLY A 220 -5.51 -1.47 -25.85
CA GLY A 220 -5.92 -0.88 -27.15
C GLY A 220 -5.25 -1.57 -28.33
N THR A 221 -3.97 -1.91 -28.19
CA THR A 221 -3.19 -2.67 -29.18
C THR A 221 -3.76 -4.08 -29.34
N LEU A 222 -4.09 -4.75 -28.24
CA LEU A 222 -4.73 -6.06 -28.29
C LEU A 222 -6.11 -6.01 -28.96
N GLN A 223 -6.92 -4.98 -28.71
CA GLN A 223 -8.20 -4.76 -29.40
C GLN A 223 -8.03 -4.56 -30.92
N TYR A 224 -6.97 -3.83 -31.31
CA TYR A 224 -6.62 -3.62 -32.70
C TYR A 224 -6.25 -4.95 -33.40
N HIS A 225 -5.33 -5.70 -32.83
CA HIS A 225 -4.89 -6.99 -33.38
C HIS A 225 -6.03 -8.00 -33.40
N PHE A 226 -6.89 -8.03 -32.40
CA PHE A 226 -8.09 -8.87 -32.41
C PHE A 226 -9.00 -8.53 -33.58
N ASN A 227 -9.26 -7.25 -33.86
CA ASN A 227 -10.09 -6.85 -35.00
C ASN A 227 -9.45 -7.27 -36.34
N LYS A 228 -8.14 -7.09 -36.48
CA LYS A 228 -7.39 -7.52 -37.65
C LYS A 228 -7.50 -9.04 -37.86
N MET A 229 -7.32 -9.83 -36.83
CA MET A 229 -7.49 -11.28 -36.86
C MET A 229 -8.93 -11.65 -37.26
N ARG A 230 -9.94 -11.01 -36.67
CA ARG A 230 -11.36 -11.23 -36.98
C ARG A 230 -11.64 -10.98 -38.47
N GLU A 231 -11.13 -9.85 -39.02
CA GLU A 231 -11.28 -9.51 -40.45
C GLU A 231 -10.65 -10.58 -41.35
N SER A 232 -9.43 -11.04 -41.00
CA SER A 232 -8.73 -12.07 -41.77
C SER A 232 -9.47 -13.40 -41.72
N LEU A 233 -9.98 -13.82 -40.57
CA LEU A 233 -10.76 -15.07 -40.43
C LEU A 233 -12.12 -14.99 -41.16
N GLY A 234 -12.76 -13.82 -41.23
CA GLY A 234 -13.99 -13.61 -41.95
C GLY A 234 -13.84 -13.67 -43.47
N GLN A 235 -12.62 -13.60 -44.00
CA GLN A 235 -12.30 -13.71 -45.44
C GLN A 235 -11.88 -15.14 -45.86
N VAL A 236 -11.77 -16.07 -44.93
CA VAL A 236 -11.37 -17.46 -45.18
C VAL A 236 -12.54 -18.26 -45.71
N ASP A 237 -12.29 -19.07 -46.76
CA ASP A 237 -13.27 -19.94 -47.43
C ASP A 237 -13.91 -20.91 -46.39
N PRO A 238 -15.25 -21.16 -46.44
CA PRO A 238 -15.97 -22.07 -45.55
C PRO A 238 -15.41 -23.49 -45.42
N ASN A 239 -14.59 -23.91 -46.37
CA ASN A 239 -13.91 -25.21 -46.34
C ASN A 239 -12.76 -25.33 -45.31
N GLU A 240 -12.35 -24.23 -44.68
CA GLU A 240 -11.28 -24.21 -43.64
C GLU A 240 -11.82 -24.15 -42.22
N ALA A 241 -13.02 -24.64 -41.95
CA ALA A 241 -13.62 -24.66 -40.61
C ALA A 241 -12.71 -25.27 -39.51
N ALA A 242 -11.88 -26.24 -39.89
CA ALA A 242 -10.89 -26.84 -38.99
C ALA A 242 -9.77 -25.87 -38.58
N PHE A 243 -9.33 -24.98 -39.49
CA PHE A 243 -8.33 -23.97 -39.19
C PHE A 243 -8.89 -22.94 -38.19
N VAL A 244 -10.08 -22.43 -38.42
CA VAL A 244 -10.76 -21.48 -37.49
C VAL A 244 -10.93 -22.10 -36.12
N GLN A 245 -11.29 -23.37 -36.03
CA GLN A 245 -11.46 -24.08 -34.77
C GLN A 245 -10.13 -24.23 -34.00
N ASN A 246 -9.06 -24.59 -34.70
CA ASN A 246 -7.72 -24.73 -34.10
C ASN A 246 -7.20 -23.38 -33.61
N VAL A 247 -7.28 -22.32 -34.39
CA VAL A 247 -6.90 -20.96 -33.99
C VAL A 247 -7.68 -20.50 -32.78
N SER A 248 -8.97 -20.78 -32.73
CA SER A 248 -9.81 -20.44 -31.58
C SER A 248 -9.37 -21.15 -30.31
N HIS A 249 -8.95 -22.41 -30.40
CA HIS A 249 -8.39 -23.18 -29.28
C HIS A 249 -7.05 -22.63 -28.82
N GLU A 250 -6.14 -22.30 -29.73
CA GLU A 250 -4.82 -21.75 -29.45
C GLU A 250 -4.88 -20.35 -28.76
N ILE A 251 -5.93 -19.57 -29.06
CA ILE A 251 -6.16 -18.28 -28.38
C ILE A 251 -6.86 -18.45 -27.05
N LYS A 252 -7.80 -19.39 -26.93
CA LYS A 252 -8.57 -19.60 -25.70
C LYS A 252 -7.68 -20.04 -24.52
N THR A 253 -6.69 -20.89 -24.79
CA THR A 253 -5.79 -21.45 -23.77
C THR A 253 -5.00 -20.37 -23.06
N PRO A 254 -4.21 -19.48 -23.75
CA PRO A 254 -3.47 -18.40 -23.08
C PRO A 254 -4.40 -17.37 -22.41
N LEU A 255 -5.56 -17.05 -22.98
CA LEU A 255 -6.53 -16.16 -22.34
C LEU A 255 -7.06 -16.75 -21.02
N THR A 256 -7.33 -18.06 -21.00
CA THR A 256 -7.75 -18.76 -19.78
C THR A 256 -6.62 -18.76 -18.74
N HIS A 257 -5.37 -18.93 -19.19
CA HIS A 257 -4.19 -18.90 -18.31
C HIS A 257 -3.94 -17.50 -17.72
N ILE A 258 -4.05 -16.45 -18.55
CA ILE A 258 -4.01 -15.05 -18.03
C ILE A 258 -5.09 -14.85 -16.98
N HIS A 259 -6.31 -15.35 -17.24
CA HIS A 259 -7.41 -15.23 -16.27
C HIS A 259 -7.13 -15.98 -14.96
N HIS A 260 -6.50 -17.15 -15.05
CA HIS A 260 -6.06 -17.92 -13.87
C HIS A 260 -4.98 -17.16 -13.11
N LEU A 261 -3.92 -16.69 -13.78
CA LEU A 261 -2.83 -15.94 -13.15
C LEU A 261 -3.33 -14.62 -12.50
N LEU A 262 -4.28 -13.95 -13.14
CA LEU A 262 -4.96 -12.79 -12.52
C LEU A 262 -5.72 -13.18 -11.25
N SER A 263 -6.29 -14.39 -11.20
CA SER A 263 -6.95 -14.91 -10.01
C SER A 263 -5.94 -15.23 -8.90
N GLU A 264 -4.83 -15.88 -9.24
CA GLU A 264 -3.73 -16.21 -8.30
C GLU A 264 -3.01 -14.95 -7.79
N LEU A 265 -2.77 -13.98 -8.67
CA LEU A 265 -2.22 -12.66 -8.31
C LEU A 265 -3.05 -11.96 -7.21
N GLN A 266 -4.33 -12.26 -7.18
CA GLN A 266 -5.27 -11.70 -6.20
C GLN A 266 -5.25 -12.43 -4.87
N GLN A 267 -4.84 -13.70 -4.85
CA GLN A 267 -4.90 -14.55 -3.66
C GLN A 267 -3.57 -14.53 -2.89
N THR A 268 -2.47 -14.20 -3.56
CA THR A 268 -1.16 -14.19 -2.91
C THR A 268 -0.82 -12.83 -2.30
N SER A 269 -0.34 -12.86 -1.06
CA SER A 269 0.25 -11.70 -0.37
C SER A 269 1.77 -11.65 -0.52
N ASP A 270 2.39 -12.69 -1.06
CA ASP A 270 3.82 -12.77 -1.28
C ASP A 270 4.25 -11.85 -2.43
N LYS A 271 5.12 -10.90 -2.13
CA LYS A 271 5.61 -9.90 -3.07
C LYS A 271 6.38 -10.52 -4.24
N THR A 272 7.10 -11.60 -3.99
CA THR A 272 7.92 -12.31 -4.99
C THR A 272 7.02 -13.07 -5.95
N LEU A 273 6.04 -13.82 -5.43
CA LEU A 273 5.05 -14.52 -6.24
C LEU A 273 4.19 -13.55 -7.06
N ARG A 274 3.83 -12.41 -6.51
CA ARG A 274 3.09 -11.36 -7.26
C ARG A 274 3.88 -10.86 -8.46
N GLN A 275 5.17 -10.61 -8.28
CA GLN A 275 6.03 -10.17 -9.37
C GLN A 275 6.19 -11.26 -10.43
N GLN A 276 6.28 -12.52 -10.02
CA GLN A 276 6.33 -13.66 -10.92
C GLN A 276 5.04 -13.75 -11.75
N TYR A 277 3.85 -13.69 -11.14
CA TYR A 277 2.58 -13.74 -11.88
C TYR A 277 2.42 -12.57 -12.85
N ILE A 278 2.88 -11.37 -12.50
CA ILE A 278 2.89 -10.21 -13.40
C ILE A 278 3.78 -10.50 -14.62
N ASN A 279 4.98 -11.04 -14.41
CA ASN A 279 5.90 -11.39 -15.49
C ASN A 279 5.34 -12.49 -16.38
N ASP A 280 4.69 -13.49 -15.79
CA ASP A 280 4.03 -14.58 -16.55
C ASP A 280 2.88 -14.04 -17.40
N ILE A 281 2.05 -13.15 -16.87
CA ILE A 281 0.98 -12.47 -17.63
C ILE A 281 1.57 -11.66 -18.80
N TYR A 282 2.65 -10.92 -18.54
CA TYR A 282 3.35 -10.17 -19.59
C TYR A 282 3.87 -11.10 -20.69
N THR A 283 4.51 -12.21 -20.31
CA THR A 283 5.04 -13.22 -21.23
C THR A 283 3.95 -13.82 -22.08
N ILE A 284 2.83 -14.26 -21.47
CA ILE A 284 1.70 -14.85 -22.19
C ILE A 284 1.03 -13.82 -23.12
N THR A 285 0.93 -12.57 -22.71
CA THR A 285 0.39 -11.49 -23.54
C THR A 285 1.27 -11.24 -24.76
N THR A 286 2.58 -11.27 -24.59
CA THR A 286 3.57 -11.14 -25.67
C THR A 286 3.49 -12.33 -26.63
N GLN A 287 3.39 -13.56 -26.11
CA GLN A 287 3.19 -14.76 -26.93
C GLN A 287 1.88 -14.69 -27.73
N LEU A 288 0.78 -14.24 -27.11
CA LEU A 288 -0.50 -14.07 -27.78
C LEU A 288 -0.42 -13.01 -28.90
N SER A 289 0.31 -11.93 -28.68
CA SER A 289 0.58 -10.93 -29.72
C SER A 289 1.42 -11.49 -30.86
N GLY A 290 2.42 -12.33 -30.57
CA GLY A 290 3.19 -13.06 -31.58
C GLY A 290 2.32 -13.98 -32.42
N LEU A 291 1.50 -14.83 -31.76
CA LEU A 291 0.57 -15.74 -32.43
C LEU A 291 -0.38 -15.00 -33.37
N THR A 292 -0.94 -13.86 -32.94
CA THR A 292 -1.82 -13.05 -33.79
C THR A 292 -1.08 -12.45 -34.98
N THR A 293 0.18 -12.10 -34.85
CA THR A 293 1.03 -11.60 -35.94
C THR A 293 1.35 -12.72 -36.96
N GLU A 294 1.67 -13.93 -36.48
CA GLU A 294 1.91 -15.10 -37.32
C GLU A 294 0.66 -15.50 -38.10
N LEU A 295 -0.53 -15.47 -37.48
CA LEU A 295 -1.80 -15.71 -38.13
C LEU A 295 -2.14 -14.67 -39.21
N LEU A 296 -1.80 -13.39 -38.95
CA LEU A 296 -1.94 -12.34 -39.95
C LEU A 296 -1.03 -12.60 -41.16
N LEU A 297 0.23 -12.97 -40.90
CA LEU A 297 1.20 -13.30 -41.96
C LEU A 297 0.72 -14.49 -42.79
N LEU A 298 0.20 -15.57 -42.18
CA LEU A 298 -0.37 -16.72 -42.89
C LEU A 298 -1.56 -16.29 -43.72
N SER A 299 -2.46 -15.47 -43.22
CA SER A 299 -3.63 -14.96 -43.95
C SER A 299 -3.21 -14.05 -45.12
N GLU A 300 -2.14 -13.27 -44.98
CA GLU A 300 -1.58 -12.46 -46.07
C GLU A 300 -0.91 -13.33 -47.15
N LEU A 301 -0.27 -14.45 -46.76
CA LEU A 301 0.34 -15.42 -47.69
C LEU A 301 -0.70 -16.21 -48.47
N ASP A 302 -1.82 -16.58 -47.85
CA ASP A 302 -2.93 -17.29 -48.52
C ASP A 302 -3.70 -16.37 -49.46
N ASN A 303 -3.73 -15.08 -49.23
CA ASN A 303 -4.32 -14.08 -50.08
C ASN A 303 -3.34 -13.69 -51.21
N HIS A 304 -3.19 -14.53 -52.24
CA HIS A 304 -2.26 -14.38 -53.35
C HIS A 304 -2.35 -13.06 -54.14
N GLN A 305 -3.18 -12.10 -53.77
CA GLN A 305 -3.43 -10.89 -54.55
C GLN A 305 -2.43 -9.75 -54.29
N HIS A 306 -1.55 -9.80 -53.29
CA HIS A 306 -0.69 -8.66 -52.93
C HIS A 306 0.78 -8.98 -52.63
N LEU A 307 1.25 -10.22 -52.77
CA LEU A 307 2.66 -10.52 -52.60
C LEU A 307 3.38 -10.40 -53.96
N LEU A 308 3.88 -9.20 -54.24
CA LEU A 308 4.87 -8.99 -55.30
C LEU A 308 6.22 -9.47 -54.78
N PHE A 309 6.61 -10.71 -55.12
CA PHE A 309 7.94 -11.25 -54.88
C PHE A 309 8.87 -10.71 -55.99
N ASP A 310 9.23 -9.42 -55.90
CA ASP A 310 10.06 -8.78 -56.92
C ASP A 310 11.58 -8.84 -56.62
N ASP A 311 11.97 -9.28 -55.43
CA ASP A 311 13.35 -9.31 -55.00
C ASP A 311 14.00 -10.68 -55.31
N LYS A 312 15.09 -10.63 -56.09
CA LYS A 312 15.92 -11.82 -56.34
C LYS A 312 16.79 -12.06 -55.11
N ILE A 313 16.48 -13.09 -54.36
CA ILE A 313 17.24 -13.50 -53.19
C ILE A 313 18.32 -14.51 -53.60
N GLN A 314 19.59 -14.25 -53.18
CA GLN A 314 20.66 -15.24 -53.30
C GLN A 314 20.47 -16.30 -52.16
N VAL A 315 19.85 -17.42 -52.49
CA VAL A 315 19.51 -18.49 -51.52
C VAL A 315 20.72 -18.93 -50.72
N ASN A 316 21.89 -19.07 -51.37
CA ASN A 316 23.09 -19.48 -50.66
C ASN A 316 23.60 -18.42 -49.61
N GLN A 317 23.35 -17.14 -49.86
CA GLN A 317 23.68 -16.11 -48.90
C GLN A 317 22.69 -16.13 -47.73
N LEU A 318 21.41 -16.27 -48.00
CA LEU A 318 20.35 -16.38 -46.98
C LEU A 318 20.58 -17.56 -46.05
N ILE A 319 20.92 -18.75 -46.61
CA ILE A 319 21.23 -19.95 -45.82
C ILE A 319 22.44 -19.70 -44.91
N LYS A 320 23.49 -19.06 -45.43
CA LYS A 320 24.68 -18.73 -44.61
C LYS A 320 24.35 -17.77 -43.49
N ASP A 321 23.49 -16.81 -43.71
CA ASP A 321 23.10 -15.82 -42.72
C ASP A 321 22.19 -16.47 -41.62
N ILE A 322 21.29 -17.37 -42.02
CA ILE A 322 20.48 -18.16 -41.09
C ILE A 322 21.35 -19.07 -40.24
N ILE A 323 22.28 -19.82 -40.84
CA ILE A 323 23.22 -20.69 -40.11
C ILE A 323 24.05 -19.88 -39.12
N ARG A 324 24.54 -18.70 -39.52
CA ARG A 324 25.32 -17.82 -38.63
C ARG A 324 24.47 -17.31 -37.47
N HIS A 325 23.20 -17.01 -37.69
CA HIS A 325 22.28 -16.54 -36.68
C HIS A 325 21.93 -17.64 -35.67
N GLU A 326 21.70 -18.86 -36.15
CA GLU A 326 21.32 -20.01 -35.31
C GLU A 326 22.54 -20.72 -34.69
N GLN A 327 23.76 -20.43 -35.13
CA GLN A 327 24.98 -21.06 -34.63
C GLN A 327 25.18 -20.84 -33.13
N PHE A 328 24.84 -19.66 -32.62
CA PHE A 328 24.92 -19.36 -31.19
C PHE A 328 23.98 -20.24 -30.37
N ALA A 329 22.75 -20.43 -30.83
CA ALA A 329 21.78 -21.30 -30.18
C ALA A 329 22.11 -22.80 -30.31
N ALA A 330 22.77 -23.19 -31.40
CA ALA A 330 23.28 -24.54 -31.60
C ALA A 330 24.49 -24.84 -30.69
N ASP A 331 25.41 -23.89 -30.56
CA ASP A 331 26.61 -24.01 -29.69
C ASP A 331 26.21 -24.14 -28.22
N GLU A 332 25.19 -23.38 -27.77
CA GLU A 332 24.64 -23.48 -26.41
C GLU A 332 24.06 -24.86 -26.11
N LYS A 333 23.54 -25.56 -27.12
CA LYS A 333 23.00 -26.92 -27.00
C LYS A 333 24.00 -28.01 -27.42
N SER A 334 25.26 -27.68 -27.69
CA SER A 334 26.30 -28.60 -28.16
C SER A 334 25.89 -29.33 -29.46
N LEU A 335 25.15 -28.65 -30.35
CA LEU A 335 24.73 -29.16 -31.63
C LEU A 335 25.64 -28.61 -32.75
N ILE A 336 25.98 -29.44 -33.73
CA ILE A 336 26.77 -29.02 -34.90
C ILE A 336 25.82 -28.85 -36.09
N ILE A 337 25.77 -27.67 -36.67
CA ILE A 337 25.05 -27.43 -37.92
C ILE A 337 25.99 -27.76 -39.09
N LEU A 338 25.65 -28.83 -39.80
CA LEU A 338 26.38 -29.23 -41.06
C LEU A 338 25.55 -28.70 -42.24
N ALA A 339 26.19 -27.86 -43.09
CA ALA A 339 25.67 -27.42 -44.36
C ALA A 339 26.58 -27.93 -45.48
N ASP A 340 26.07 -28.81 -46.32
CA ASP A 340 26.73 -29.26 -47.55
C ASP A 340 26.58 -28.26 -48.68
#